data_7ee8388049c764d0cd03dd0bb62e36ee
#
_entry.id   7ee8388049c764d0cd03dd0bb62e36ee
#
_cell.length_a   1.000
_cell.length_b   1.000
_cell.length_c   1.000
_cell.angle_alpha   90.00
_cell.angle_beta   90.00
_cell.angle_gamma   90.00
#
_symmetry.space_group_name_H-M   'P 1'
#
loop_
_entity.id
_entity.type
_entity.pdbx_description
1 polymer ?
#
loop_
_entity_poly.entity_id
_entity_poly.type
_entity_poly.pdbx_seq_one_letter_code
_entity_poly.pdbx_strand_id
1 'polypeptide(L)'
;MKRVFLFISNLLLTFFLIATLSFWKEALPQRLFPGVAVLSGQVDYTTLKQELDSLARKHNSLIARTIWEVDSDGKSRTLYEAFGDGQLPDWMPLASQESIHKSDLLNNYNIISGSLTSQELATHLKELGLEKANAFENDRVSFVLAMFTQPNQLTSMLIFLLTFLALIVIGQIQSLSQSGIRLISGERLSHLFFRSLERDGLDILLFGLPAFLIAS
;
A
#
# COMPACT_ATOMS: atom_id res chain seq x y z
N MET A 1 5.10 33.89 7.53
CA MET A 1 3.83 33.16 7.46
C MET A 1 3.79 32.14 6.34
N LYS A 2 4.14 32.48 5.07
CA LYS A 2 4.15 31.53 3.92
C LYS A 2 4.96 30.25 4.17
N ARG A 3 6.20 30.34 4.68
CA ARG A 3 7.08 29.17 4.96
C ARG A 3 6.51 28.24 6.04
N VAL A 4 5.96 28.81 7.11
CA VAL A 4 5.32 28.04 8.19
C VAL A 4 4.12 27.26 7.64
N PHE A 5 3.37 27.91 6.76
CA PHE A 5 2.19 27.33 6.14
C PHE A 5 2.57 26.20 5.16
N LEU A 6 3.59 26.38 4.30
CA LEU A 6 4.12 25.34 3.41
C LEU A 6 4.65 24.14 4.22
N PHE A 7 5.33 24.40 5.34
CA PHE A 7 5.80 23.35 6.23
C PHE A 7 4.64 22.55 6.82
N ILE A 8 3.60 23.20 7.34
CA ILE A 8 2.41 22.52 7.89
C ILE A 8 1.69 21.70 6.81
N SER A 9 1.53 22.24 5.60
CA SER A 9 0.90 21.51 4.49
C SER A 9 1.68 20.29 4.08
N ASN A 10 3.01 20.37 4.00
CA ASN A 10 3.88 19.23 3.72
C ASN A 10 3.83 18.18 4.84
N LEU A 11 3.80 18.61 6.09
CA LEU A 11 3.66 17.71 7.25
C LEU A 11 2.34 16.94 7.19
N LEU A 12 1.23 17.62 6.89
CA LEU A 12 -0.08 16.99 6.74
C LEU A 12 -0.13 16.02 5.55
N LEU A 13 0.49 16.38 4.42
CA LEU A 13 0.60 15.49 3.27
C LEU A 13 1.38 14.22 3.60
N THR A 14 2.53 14.37 4.25
CA THR A 14 3.38 13.25 4.65
C THR A 14 2.63 12.34 5.63
N PHE A 15 1.97 12.91 6.62
CA PHE A 15 1.12 12.15 7.55
C PHE A 15 0.00 11.40 6.83
N PHE A 16 -0.67 12.04 5.86
CA PHE A 16 -1.72 11.42 5.06
C PHE A 16 -1.18 10.25 4.22
N LEU A 17 -0.01 10.42 3.58
CA LEU A 17 0.63 9.35 2.81
C LEU A 17 1.02 8.17 3.70
N ILE A 18 1.61 8.42 4.87
CA ILE A 18 1.98 7.37 5.82
C ILE A 18 0.74 6.64 6.34
N ALA A 19 -0.32 7.37 6.73
CA ALA A 19 -1.56 6.77 7.17
C ALA A 19 -2.19 5.90 6.08
N THR A 20 -2.17 6.38 4.82
CA THR A 20 -2.64 5.62 3.67
C THR A 20 -1.81 4.35 3.44
N LEU A 21 -0.48 4.44 3.45
CA LEU A 21 0.40 3.29 3.30
C LEU A 21 0.24 2.30 4.46
N SER A 22 0.07 2.78 5.70
CA SER A 22 -0.17 1.93 6.87
C SER A 22 -1.49 1.18 6.77
N PHE A 23 -2.55 1.83 6.28
CA PHE A 23 -3.84 1.18 6.04
C PHE A 23 -3.73 0.08 4.98
N TRP A 24 -2.94 0.30 3.91
CA TRP A 24 -2.75 -0.67 2.85
C TRP A 24 -1.77 -1.80 3.19
N LYS A 25 -0.95 -1.65 4.22
CA LYS A 25 0.06 -2.64 4.63
C LYS A 25 -0.55 -4.04 4.85
N GLU A 26 -1.73 -4.12 5.44
CA GLU A 26 -2.41 -5.40 5.70
C GLU A 26 -3.01 -6.03 4.43
N ALA A 27 -3.37 -5.22 3.45
CA ALA A 27 -3.90 -5.68 2.16
C ALA A 27 -2.79 -5.95 1.12
N LEU A 28 -1.55 -5.51 1.39
CA LEU A 28 -0.44 -5.62 0.45
C LEU A 28 -0.18 -7.04 -0.05
N PRO A 29 -0.11 -8.10 0.79
CA PRO A 29 0.19 -9.44 0.31
C PRO A 29 -0.81 -9.95 -0.70
N GLN A 30 -2.10 -9.76 -0.42
CA GLN A 30 -3.19 -10.18 -1.31
C GLN A 30 -3.20 -9.41 -2.63
N ARG A 31 -2.52 -8.26 -2.68
CA ARG A 31 -2.48 -7.38 -3.84
C ARG A 31 -1.14 -7.43 -4.58
N LEU A 32 -0.07 -7.87 -3.93
CA LEU A 32 1.26 -7.97 -4.53
C LEU A 32 1.55 -9.35 -5.10
N PHE A 33 0.94 -10.41 -4.55
CA PHE A 33 1.22 -11.79 -4.91
C PHE A 33 -0.02 -12.47 -5.49
N PRO A 34 0.13 -13.24 -6.57
CA PRO A 34 -0.95 -14.08 -7.05
C PRO A 34 -1.28 -15.14 -5.99
N GLY A 35 -2.49 -15.67 -6.01
CA GLY A 35 -2.87 -16.65 -5.00
C GLY A 35 -4.25 -17.20 -5.18
N VAL A 36 -4.75 -17.81 -4.10
CA VAL A 36 -6.06 -18.46 -4.05
C VAL A 36 -6.79 -18.02 -2.79
N ALA A 37 -8.00 -17.57 -2.94
CA ALA A 37 -8.94 -17.34 -1.84
C ALA A 37 -9.82 -18.57 -1.64
N VAL A 38 -9.74 -19.17 -0.45
CA VAL A 38 -10.54 -20.34 -0.07
C VAL A 38 -11.72 -19.89 0.78
N LEU A 39 -12.93 -20.17 0.30
CA LEU A 39 -14.18 -19.71 0.93
C LEU A 39 -14.98 -20.84 1.57
N SER A 40 -14.78 -22.09 1.15
CA SER A 40 -15.45 -23.25 1.75
C SER A 40 -14.71 -24.56 1.47
N GLY A 41 -14.91 -25.54 2.32
CA GLY A 41 -14.34 -26.88 2.22
C GLY A 41 -13.91 -27.40 3.59
N GLN A 42 -13.49 -28.65 3.63
CA GLN A 42 -12.92 -29.29 4.80
C GLN A 42 -11.71 -30.12 4.41
N VAL A 43 -10.63 -29.94 5.11
CA VAL A 43 -9.42 -30.75 4.95
C VAL A 43 -8.72 -30.84 6.30
N ASP A 44 -8.06 -31.97 6.55
CA ASP A 44 -7.20 -32.09 7.72
C ASP A 44 -5.95 -31.22 7.55
N TYR A 45 -5.58 -30.47 8.59
CA TYR A 45 -4.43 -29.58 8.57
C TYR A 45 -3.11 -30.32 8.21
N THR A 46 -2.91 -31.53 8.75
CA THR A 46 -1.68 -32.30 8.53
C THR A 46 -1.56 -32.68 7.06
N THR A 47 -2.65 -33.13 6.47
CA THR A 47 -2.73 -33.47 5.05
C THR A 47 -2.49 -32.24 4.18
N LEU A 48 -3.19 -31.15 4.49
CA LEU A 48 -3.03 -29.89 3.76
C LEU A 48 -1.58 -29.39 3.78
N LYS A 49 -0.94 -29.44 4.96
CA LYS A 49 0.44 -28.99 5.12
C LYS A 49 1.41 -29.84 4.31
N GLN A 50 1.30 -31.16 4.38
CA GLN A 50 2.16 -32.08 3.63
C GLN A 50 2.02 -31.88 2.13
N GLU A 51 0.80 -31.75 1.64
CA GLU A 51 0.51 -31.56 0.23
C GLU A 51 0.99 -30.21 -0.29
N LEU A 52 0.76 -29.12 0.48
CA LEU A 52 1.24 -27.79 0.10
C LEU A 52 2.77 -27.70 0.13
N ASP A 53 3.44 -28.33 1.12
CA ASP A 53 4.90 -28.38 1.16
C ASP A 53 5.45 -29.18 -0.04
N SER A 54 4.82 -30.31 -0.38
CA SER A 54 5.19 -31.13 -1.56
C SER A 54 5.02 -30.34 -2.87
N LEU A 55 3.86 -29.67 -3.03
CA LEU A 55 3.56 -28.84 -4.20
C LEU A 55 4.54 -27.68 -4.33
N ALA A 56 4.80 -26.99 -3.24
CA ALA A 56 5.72 -25.86 -3.20
C ALA A 56 7.14 -26.28 -3.60
N ARG A 57 7.66 -27.39 -3.07
CA ARG A 57 8.97 -27.93 -3.43
C ARG A 57 9.04 -28.36 -4.90
N LYS A 58 8.00 -29.04 -5.40
CA LYS A 58 7.92 -29.47 -6.79
C LYS A 58 8.05 -28.31 -7.77
N HIS A 59 7.49 -27.16 -7.44
CA HIS A 59 7.51 -25.95 -8.27
C HIS A 59 8.58 -24.94 -7.86
N ASN A 60 9.48 -25.32 -6.92
CA ASN A 60 10.46 -24.40 -6.33
C ASN A 60 9.81 -23.07 -5.92
N SER A 61 8.67 -23.17 -5.27
CA SER A 61 7.81 -22.03 -4.91
C SER A 61 7.69 -21.89 -3.41
N LEU A 62 7.34 -20.68 -2.97
CA LEU A 62 7.01 -20.39 -1.59
C LEU A 62 5.54 -19.96 -1.53
N ILE A 63 4.74 -20.68 -0.76
CA ILE A 63 3.32 -20.37 -0.52
C ILE A 63 3.18 -19.83 0.88
N ALA A 64 2.38 -18.78 1.06
CA ALA A 64 2.06 -18.21 2.36
C ALA A 64 0.56 -18.19 2.61
N ARG A 65 0.10 -18.88 3.64
CA ARG A 65 -1.29 -18.79 4.13
C ARG A 65 -1.42 -17.58 5.03
N THR A 66 -2.43 -16.75 4.80
CA THR A 66 -2.78 -15.61 5.67
C THR A 66 -3.52 -16.10 6.89
N ILE A 67 -3.17 -15.62 8.07
CA ILE A 67 -3.79 -15.93 9.36
C ILE A 67 -4.18 -14.59 10.02
N TRP A 68 -5.45 -14.49 10.43
CA TRP A 68 -5.96 -13.33 11.15
C TRP A 68 -5.97 -13.65 12.64
N GLU A 69 -5.27 -12.86 13.42
CA GLU A 69 -5.23 -12.96 14.87
C GLU A 69 -5.70 -11.65 15.51
N VAL A 70 -6.51 -11.75 16.54
CA VAL A 70 -6.90 -10.59 17.37
C VAL A 70 -6.07 -10.65 18.64
N ASP A 71 -5.25 -9.63 18.85
CA ASP A 71 -4.43 -9.50 20.07
C ASP A 71 -5.30 -9.25 21.32
N SER A 72 -4.71 -9.44 22.50
CA SER A 72 -5.34 -9.15 23.79
C SER A 72 -5.92 -7.73 23.90
N ASP A 73 -5.32 -6.80 23.18
CA ASP A 73 -5.73 -5.39 23.09
C ASP A 73 -6.86 -5.14 22.08
N GLY A 74 -7.43 -6.20 21.45
CA GLY A 74 -8.45 -6.11 20.43
C GLY A 74 -7.95 -5.63 19.05
N LYS A 75 -6.63 -5.56 18.84
CA LYS A 75 -6.04 -5.19 17.56
C LYS A 75 -5.92 -6.43 16.68
N SER A 76 -6.40 -6.31 15.45
CA SER A 76 -6.21 -7.34 14.43
C SER A 76 -4.76 -7.32 13.93
N ARG A 77 -4.16 -8.50 13.83
CA ARG A 77 -2.84 -8.70 13.24
C ARG A 77 -2.93 -9.73 12.12
N THR A 78 -2.21 -9.49 11.05
CA THR A 78 -2.07 -10.44 9.96
C THR A 78 -0.73 -11.17 10.11
N LEU A 79 -0.80 -12.48 10.27
CA LEU A 79 0.33 -13.38 10.37
C LEU A 79 0.34 -14.33 9.18
N TYR A 80 1.46 -14.98 8.94
CA TYR A 80 1.63 -15.85 7.77
C TYR A 80 2.21 -17.19 8.18
N GLU A 81 1.70 -18.27 7.58
CA GLU A 81 2.30 -19.59 7.61
C GLU A 81 2.92 -19.88 6.25
N ALA A 82 4.19 -20.29 6.23
CA ALA A 82 4.93 -20.56 5.02
C ALA A 82 4.94 -22.06 4.69
N PHE A 83 4.84 -22.40 3.41
CA PHE A 83 4.98 -23.74 2.86
C PHE A 83 6.04 -23.71 1.76
N GLY A 84 6.97 -24.68 1.81
CA GLY A 84 8.14 -24.76 0.92
C GLY A 84 9.43 -24.31 1.60
N ASP A 85 10.53 -24.32 0.84
CA ASP A 85 11.89 -24.15 1.39
C ASP A 85 12.39 -22.69 1.37
N GLY A 86 11.52 -21.70 1.09
CA GLY A 86 11.87 -20.28 1.04
C GLY A 86 11.70 -19.54 2.37
N GLN A 87 12.18 -18.30 2.43
CA GLN A 87 11.93 -17.39 3.53
C GLN A 87 10.94 -16.31 3.12
N LEU A 88 9.99 -16.01 4.02
CA LEU A 88 9.07 -14.88 3.81
C LEU A 88 9.84 -13.55 3.88
N PRO A 89 9.37 -12.53 3.15
CA PRO A 89 9.87 -11.18 3.31
C PRO A 89 9.74 -10.69 4.76
N ASP A 90 10.69 -9.86 5.25
CA ASP A 90 10.74 -9.37 6.64
C ASP A 90 9.46 -8.67 7.10
N TRP A 91 8.71 -8.08 6.18
CA TRP A 91 7.44 -7.41 6.48
C TRP A 91 6.23 -8.34 6.58
N MET A 92 6.42 -9.68 6.36
CA MET A 92 5.41 -10.73 6.53
C MET A 92 5.72 -11.54 7.80
N PRO A 93 5.14 -11.17 8.97
CA PRO A 93 5.44 -11.84 10.22
C PRO A 93 4.93 -13.28 10.22
N LEU A 94 5.79 -14.20 10.65
CA LEU A 94 5.45 -15.61 10.78
C LEU A 94 4.47 -15.83 11.95
N ALA A 95 3.51 -16.71 11.72
CA ALA A 95 2.59 -17.16 12.75
C ALA A 95 3.25 -18.12 13.73
N SER A 96 2.85 -18.04 15.01
CA SER A 96 3.22 -19.04 16.01
C SER A 96 2.49 -20.36 15.77
N GLN A 97 3.02 -21.48 16.28
CA GLN A 97 2.34 -22.78 16.18
C GLN A 97 0.93 -22.74 16.82
N GLU A 98 0.78 -21.97 17.88
CA GLU A 98 -0.52 -21.78 18.55
C GLU A 98 -1.51 -21.03 17.65
N SER A 99 -1.08 -19.96 16.99
CA SER A 99 -1.90 -19.19 16.04
C SER A 99 -2.29 -20.04 14.83
N ILE A 100 -1.36 -20.88 14.34
CA ILE A 100 -1.62 -21.79 13.23
C ILE A 100 -2.73 -22.79 13.57
N HIS A 101 -2.67 -23.43 14.76
CA HIS A 101 -3.67 -24.41 15.18
C HIS A 101 -5.04 -23.81 15.48
N LYS A 102 -5.10 -22.56 15.90
CA LYS A 102 -6.36 -21.86 16.18
C LYS A 102 -7.00 -21.24 14.93
N SER A 103 -6.23 -21.11 13.85
CA SER A 103 -6.70 -20.44 12.63
C SER A 103 -7.56 -21.32 11.76
N ASP A 104 -8.54 -20.72 11.10
CA ASP A 104 -9.30 -21.38 10.04
C ASP A 104 -8.41 -21.63 8.81
N LEU A 105 -8.64 -22.76 8.15
CA LEU A 105 -7.99 -23.11 6.89
C LEU A 105 -8.64 -22.38 5.68
N LEU A 106 -9.83 -21.81 5.88
CA LEU A 106 -10.55 -21.03 4.87
C LEU A 106 -9.98 -19.60 4.83
N ASN A 107 -8.86 -19.45 4.14
CA ASN A 107 -8.10 -18.21 4.07
C ASN A 107 -7.47 -17.99 2.69
N ASN A 108 -6.67 -16.94 2.57
CA ASN A 108 -5.92 -16.66 1.36
C ASN A 108 -4.56 -17.37 1.40
N TYR A 109 -4.23 -18.01 0.29
CA TYR A 109 -2.95 -18.65 0.01
C TYR A 109 -2.25 -17.87 -1.10
N ASN A 110 -1.16 -17.19 -0.78
CA ASN A 110 -0.43 -16.33 -1.69
C ASN A 110 0.84 -17.04 -2.16
N ILE A 111 1.15 -16.94 -3.45
CA ILE A 111 2.38 -17.48 -4.03
C ILE A 111 3.43 -16.36 -4.01
N ILE A 112 4.39 -16.48 -3.11
CA ILE A 112 5.38 -15.43 -2.86
C ILE A 112 6.49 -15.46 -3.90
N SER A 113 6.89 -16.66 -4.32
CA SER A 113 7.94 -16.87 -5.32
C SER A 113 7.79 -18.23 -5.99
N GLY A 114 8.50 -18.44 -7.09
CA GLY A 114 8.59 -19.72 -7.80
C GLY A 114 7.79 -19.76 -9.09
N SER A 115 7.58 -20.98 -9.62
CA SER A 115 6.92 -21.20 -10.90
C SER A 115 5.46 -21.68 -10.78
N LEU A 116 4.95 -21.89 -9.56
CA LEU A 116 3.57 -22.29 -9.33
C LEU A 116 2.61 -21.17 -9.76
N THR A 117 1.56 -21.52 -10.47
CA THR A 117 0.51 -20.60 -10.85
C THR A 117 -0.67 -20.62 -9.86
N SER A 118 -1.41 -19.52 -9.76
CA SER A 118 -2.62 -19.45 -8.92
C SER A 118 -3.67 -20.48 -9.34
N GLN A 119 -3.74 -20.80 -10.64
CA GLN A 119 -4.69 -21.77 -11.17
C GLN A 119 -4.33 -23.21 -10.77
N GLU A 120 -3.05 -23.58 -10.82
CA GLU A 120 -2.57 -24.89 -10.37
C GLU A 120 -2.80 -25.06 -8.85
N LEU A 121 -2.48 -24.03 -8.06
CA LEU A 121 -2.74 -24.02 -6.62
C LEU A 121 -4.24 -24.18 -6.33
N ALA A 122 -5.12 -23.45 -7.03
CA ALA A 122 -6.56 -23.55 -6.84
C ALA A 122 -7.09 -24.95 -7.19
N THR A 123 -6.58 -25.56 -8.26
CA THR A 123 -6.96 -26.92 -8.65
C THR A 123 -6.55 -27.93 -7.58
N HIS A 124 -5.33 -27.85 -7.11
CA HIS A 124 -4.82 -28.73 -6.06
C HIS A 124 -5.57 -28.59 -4.74
N LEU A 125 -5.88 -27.37 -4.32
CA LEU A 125 -6.68 -27.12 -3.12
C LEU A 125 -8.11 -27.68 -3.23
N LYS A 126 -8.71 -27.65 -4.43
CA LYS A 126 -10.02 -28.26 -4.69
C LYS A 126 -9.96 -29.77 -4.60
N GLU A 127 -8.91 -30.41 -5.12
CA GLU A 127 -8.67 -31.85 -5.02
C GLU A 127 -8.52 -32.33 -3.57
N LEU A 128 -7.98 -31.46 -2.70
CA LEU A 128 -7.85 -31.71 -1.26
C LEU A 128 -9.16 -31.51 -0.46
N GLY A 129 -10.24 -31.09 -1.10
CA GLY A 129 -11.54 -30.89 -0.46
C GLY A 129 -11.91 -29.44 -0.11
N LEU A 130 -11.10 -28.46 -0.56
CA LEU A 130 -11.41 -27.03 -0.45
C LEU A 130 -12.19 -26.59 -1.69
N GLU A 131 -13.51 -26.86 -1.68
CA GLU A 131 -14.38 -26.79 -2.86
C GLU A 131 -14.41 -25.41 -3.54
N LYS A 132 -14.45 -24.33 -2.76
CA LYS A 132 -14.50 -22.95 -3.28
C LYS A 132 -13.12 -22.27 -3.15
N ALA A 133 -12.14 -22.78 -3.88
CA ALA A 133 -10.84 -22.18 -4.04
C ALA A 133 -10.82 -21.37 -5.35
N ASN A 134 -10.79 -20.05 -5.23
CA ASN A 134 -10.81 -19.12 -6.35
C ASN A 134 -9.42 -18.53 -6.57
N ALA A 135 -8.83 -18.80 -7.74
CA ALA A 135 -7.57 -18.21 -8.13
C ALA A 135 -7.75 -16.70 -8.38
N PHE A 136 -6.80 -15.93 -7.92
CA PHE A 136 -6.67 -14.52 -8.29
C PHE A 136 -5.25 -14.24 -8.77
N GLU A 137 -5.17 -13.48 -9.82
CA GLU A 137 -3.92 -13.02 -10.36
C GLU A 137 -3.67 -11.58 -9.94
N ASN A 138 -2.40 -11.25 -9.84
CA ASN A 138 -2.01 -9.93 -9.40
C ASN A 138 -1.64 -9.07 -10.58
N ASP A 139 -2.44 -8.04 -10.83
CA ASP A 139 -2.08 -6.95 -11.71
C ASP A 139 -1.63 -5.74 -10.88
N ARG A 140 -0.30 -5.54 -10.84
CA ARG A 140 0.32 -4.42 -10.13
C ARG A 140 -0.23 -3.06 -10.59
N VAL A 141 -0.60 -2.96 -11.85
CA VAL A 141 -1.17 -1.73 -12.43
C VAL A 141 -2.57 -1.52 -11.88
N SER A 142 -3.40 -2.55 -11.88
CA SER A 142 -4.75 -2.50 -11.28
C SER A 142 -4.71 -2.21 -9.79
N PHE A 143 -3.70 -2.70 -9.06
CA PHE A 143 -3.52 -2.36 -7.64
C PHE A 143 -3.25 -0.87 -7.45
N VAL A 144 -2.27 -0.31 -8.18
CA VAL A 144 -1.95 1.12 -8.09
C VAL A 144 -3.17 1.95 -8.49
N LEU A 145 -3.86 1.58 -9.56
CA LEU A 145 -5.10 2.26 -9.98
C LEU A 145 -6.18 2.16 -8.89
N ALA A 146 -6.38 1.00 -8.27
CA ALA A 146 -7.34 0.81 -7.20
C ALA A 146 -7.03 1.65 -5.96
N MET A 147 -5.75 1.86 -5.63
CA MET A 147 -5.35 2.78 -4.55
C MET A 147 -5.86 4.21 -4.81
N PHE A 148 -5.79 4.67 -6.07
CA PHE A 148 -6.20 6.03 -6.43
C PHE A 148 -7.70 6.17 -6.75
N THR A 149 -8.38 5.07 -7.11
CA THR A 149 -9.79 5.11 -7.52
C THR A 149 -10.77 4.81 -6.38
N GLN A 150 -10.30 4.43 -5.18
CA GLN A 150 -11.20 4.29 -4.05
C GLN A 150 -11.84 5.64 -3.69
N PRO A 151 -13.18 5.72 -3.57
CA PRO A 151 -13.91 6.98 -3.40
C PRO A 151 -13.39 7.84 -2.25
N ASN A 152 -13.08 7.23 -1.11
CA ASN A 152 -12.59 7.94 0.08
C ASN A 152 -11.20 8.52 -0.15
N GLN A 153 -10.32 7.81 -0.86
CA GLN A 153 -8.96 8.27 -1.13
C GLN A 153 -8.94 9.32 -2.22
N LEU A 154 -9.74 9.12 -3.28
CA LEU A 154 -9.88 10.08 -4.36
C LEU A 154 -10.44 11.42 -3.82
N THR A 155 -11.45 11.37 -2.94
CA THR A 155 -12.00 12.55 -2.28
C THR A 155 -10.95 13.25 -1.41
N SER A 156 -10.20 12.50 -0.60
CA SER A 156 -9.14 13.06 0.24
C SER A 156 -8.03 13.68 -0.59
N MET A 157 -7.62 13.04 -1.66
CA MET A 157 -6.62 13.54 -2.61
C MET A 157 -7.10 14.81 -3.32
N LEU A 158 -8.38 14.86 -3.71
CA LEU A 158 -9.00 16.03 -4.35
C LEU A 158 -9.06 17.22 -3.39
N ILE A 159 -9.50 17.00 -2.14
CA ILE A 159 -9.52 18.03 -1.10
C ILE A 159 -8.10 18.56 -0.86
N PHE A 160 -7.12 17.66 -0.78
CA PHE A 160 -5.73 18.05 -0.61
C PHE A 160 -5.24 18.90 -1.79
N LEU A 161 -5.47 18.44 -3.04
CA LEU A 161 -5.07 19.15 -4.25
C LEU A 161 -5.73 20.55 -4.31
N LEU A 162 -7.02 20.64 -4.03
CA LEU A 162 -7.74 21.92 -4.02
C LEU A 162 -7.20 22.86 -2.93
N THR A 163 -6.92 22.33 -1.74
CA THR A 163 -6.32 23.10 -0.65
C THR A 163 -4.94 23.60 -1.08
N PHE A 164 -4.10 22.75 -1.64
CA PHE A 164 -2.77 23.11 -2.13
C PHE A 164 -2.82 24.18 -3.21
N LEU A 165 -3.72 24.05 -4.18
CA LEU A 165 -3.96 25.07 -5.22
C LEU A 165 -4.43 26.41 -4.62
N ALA A 166 -5.39 26.37 -3.69
CA ALA A 166 -5.86 27.58 -3.02
C ALA A 166 -4.72 28.33 -2.32
N LEU A 167 -3.78 27.57 -1.73
CA LEU A 167 -2.63 28.14 -1.04
C LEU A 167 -1.61 28.75 -1.99
N ILE A 168 -1.35 28.12 -3.14
CA ILE A 168 -0.53 28.72 -4.19
C ILE A 168 -1.16 30.05 -4.64
N VAL A 169 -2.47 30.06 -4.90
CA VAL A 169 -3.19 31.28 -5.32
C VAL A 169 -3.11 32.38 -4.27
N ILE A 170 -3.36 32.06 -3.00
CA ILE A 170 -3.23 33.03 -1.89
C ILE A 170 -1.80 33.58 -1.80
N GLY A 171 -0.80 32.70 -1.90
CA GLY A 171 0.60 33.09 -1.93
C GLY A 171 0.94 34.04 -3.09
N GLN A 172 0.36 33.78 -4.27
CA GLN A 172 0.53 34.64 -5.46
C GLN A 172 -0.16 35.99 -5.26
N ILE A 173 -1.38 36.02 -4.73
CA ILE A 173 -2.11 37.26 -4.45
C ILE A 173 -1.32 38.13 -3.47
N GLN A 174 -0.73 37.55 -2.43
CA GLN A 174 0.09 38.30 -1.46
C GLN A 174 1.37 38.88 -2.08
N SER A 175 1.90 38.26 -3.14
CA SER A 175 3.07 38.77 -3.86
C SER A 175 2.75 39.79 -4.94
N LEU A 176 1.47 40.01 -5.26
CA LEU A 176 1.04 40.95 -6.32
C LEU A 176 1.47 42.39 -6.09
N SER A 177 1.51 42.84 -4.84
CA SER A 177 1.98 44.20 -4.54
C SER A 177 3.45 44.43 -4.91
N GLN A 178 4.30 43.42 -4.70
CA GLN A 178 5.72 43.45 -5.11
C GLN A 178 5.86 43.29 -6.62
N SER A 179 5.02 42.44 -7.23
CA SER A 179 5.00 42.20 -8.67
C SER A 179 4.45 43.41 -9.44
N GLY A 180 3.53 44.16 -8.85
CA GLY A 180 3.01 45.38 -9.46
C GLY A 180 4.08 46.43 -9.72
N ILE A 181 5.00 46.60 -8.77
CA ILE A 181 6.14 47.54 -8.94
C ILE A 181 7.05 47.11 -10.10
N ARG A 182 7.28 45.81 -10.26
CA ARG A 182 8.11 45.27 -11.32
C ARG A 182 7.44 45.28 -12.70
N LEU A 183 6.12 45.13 -12.75
CA LEU A 183 5.33 45.30 -13.97
C LEU A 183 5.43 46.74 -14.50
N ILE A 184 5.38 47.73 -13.59
CA ILE A 184 5.56 49.12 -13.96
C ILE A 184 6.98 49.38 -14.49
N SER A 185 7.98 48.61 -14.00
CA SER A 185 9.36 48.70 -14.51
C SER A 185 9.60 47.91 -15.83
N GLY A 186 8.55 47.33 -16.45
CA GLY A 186 8.60 46.69 -17.78
C GLY A 186 8.92 45.20 -17.79
N GLU A 187 8.94 44.53 -16.63
CA GLU A 187 9.08 43.04 -16.62
C GLU A 187 7.80 42.37 -17.15
N ARG A 188 7.96 41.30 -17.94
CA ARG A 188 6.83 40.53 -18.50
C ARG A 188 6.14 39.69 -17.39
N LEU A 189 4.81 39.69 -17.38
CA LEU A 189 3.98 38.96 -16.42
C LEU A 189 4.34 37.45 -16.34
N SER A 190 4.58 36.82 -17.49
CA SER A 190 4.98 35.41 -17.57
C SER A 190 6.31 35.15 -16.85
N HIS A 191 7.29 36.01 -16.99
CA HIS A 191 8.60 35.87 -16.34
C HIS A 191 8.49 36.00 -14.82
N LEU A 192 7.68 36.93 -14.34
CA LEU A 192 7.39 37.09 -12.92
C LEU A 192 6.68 35.86 -12.33
N PHE A 193 5.72 35.30 -13.08
CA PHE A 193 4.99 34.10 -12.67
C PHE A 193 5.89 32.89 -12.55
N PHE A 194 6.70 32.57 -13.59
CA PHE A 194 7.61 31.44 -13.57
C PHE A 194 8.68 31.55 -12.49
N ARG A 195 9.25 32.72 -12.29
CA ARG A 195 10.22 32.98 -11.22
C ARG A 195 9.63 32.83 -9.82
N SER A 196 8.36 33.22 -9.63
CA SER A 196 7.66 32.99 -8.37
C SER A 196 7.38 31.50 -8.14
N LEU A 197 6.98 30.79 -9.20
CA LEU A 197 6.72 29.35 -9.16
C LEU A 197 7.99 28.53 -8.87
N GLU A 198 9.11 28.89 -9.47
CA GLU A 198 10.42 28.28 -9.25
C GLU A 198 10.88 28.47 -7.79
N ARG A 199 10.72 29.65 -7.25
CA ARG A 199 11.07 29.96 -5.86
C ARG A 199 10.14 29.24 -4.88
N ASP A 200 8.84 29.13 -5.19
CA ASP A 200 7.87 28.41 -4.38
C ASP A 200 8.11 26.88 -4.47
N GLY A 201 8.48 26.35 -5.64
CA GLY A 201 8.89 24.96 -5.84
C GLY A 201 10.13 24.59 -5.03
N LEU A 202 11.13 25.44 -4.99
CA LEU A 202 12.32 25.27 -4.16
C LEU A 202 11.99 25.29 -2.66
N ASP A 203 11.14 26.23 -2.21
CA ASP A 203 10.68 26.28 -0.82
C ASP A 203 9.88 24.99 -0.45
N ILE A 204 9.06 24.46 -1.34
CA ILE A 204 8.35 23.17 -1.15
C ILE A 204 9.33 22.01 -1.03
N LEU A 205 10.32 21.92 -1.90
CA LEU A 205 11.33 20.87 -1.85
C LEU A 205 12.20 20.94 -0.60
N LEU A 206 12.69 22.11 -0.24
CA LEU A 206 13.57 22.31 0.91
C LEU A 206 12.88 22.05 2.25
N PHE A 207 11.59 22.39 2.37
CA PHE A 207 10.84 22.20 3.60
C PHE A 207 9.99 20.92 3.63
N GLY A 208 9.75 20.29 2.47
CA GLY A 208 9.07 18.99 2.37
C GLY A 208 9.98 17.80 2.67
N LEU A 209 11.23 17.83 2.21
CA LEU A 209 12.22 16.76 2.47
C LEU A 209 12.46 16.47 3.96
N PRO A 210 12.68 17.47 4.83
CA PRO A 210 12.84 17.21 6.26
C PRO A 210 11.59 16.63 6.93
N ALA A 211 10.39 17.04 6.50
CA ALA A 211 9.15 16.48 7.02
C ALA A 211 8.99 15.00 6.66
N PHE A 212 9.43 14.61 5.47
CA PHE A 212 9.44 13.21 5.03
C PHE A 212 10.44 12.37 5.82
N LEU A 213 11.63 12.91 6.12
CA LEU A 213 12.66 12.22 6.90
C LEU A 213 12.32 12.08 8.39
N ILE A 214 11.50 12.97 8.95
CA ILE A 214 11.04 12.88 10.35
C ILE A 214 9.90 11.87 10.49
N ALA A 215 9.16 11.62 9.41
CA ALA A 215 7.98 10.76 9.40
C ALA A 215 8.27 9.32 8.92
N SER A 216 9.45 9.04 8.34
CA SER A 216 9.94 7.71 7.95
C SER A 216 10.67 7.04 9.10
#